data_a1b07e5f77c8a9ed871b7b266cce87d8
#
_entry.id   a1b07e5f77c8a9ed871b7b266cce87d8
#
_cell.length_a   1.000
_cell.length_b   1.000
_cell.length_c   1.000
_cell.angle_alpha   90.00
_cell.angle_beta   90.00
_cell.angle_gamma   90.00
#
_symmetry.space_group_name_H-M   'P 1'
#
loop_
_entity.id
_entity.type
_entity.pdbx_description
1 polymer ?
#
loop_
_entity_poly.entity_id
_entity_poly.type
_entity_poly.pdbx_seq_one_letter_code
_entity_poly.pdbx_strand_id
1 'polypeptide(L)'
;MKKISWLLWVFILTCTYSTYAQKKKAPVLREGTHNFTLQWISWDKPGKVDIRKKNKSTYTIKGEQRDAQSNNFVTIDGTLKVASGSELIFTGTIRSLYESINQGNECVRTGTYHFLAKGARKYWRLQEMENCEGNNVTDYIDIYFN
;
A
#
# COMPACT_ATOMS: atom_id res chain seq x y z
N MET A 1 22.05 -25.35 -73.79
CA MET A 1 21.04 -24.50 -73.14
C MET A 1 21.13 -24.70 -71.61
N LYS A 2 21.71 -23.73 -70.88
CA LYS A 2 21.94 -23.80 -69.43
C LYS A 2 20.79 -23.11 -68.75
N LYS A 3 20.01 -23.86 -67.96
CA LYS A 3 18.99 -23.26 -67.05
C LYS A 3 19.66 -22.75 -65.78
N ILE A 4 19.60 -21.42 -65.55
CA ILE A 4 20.09 -20.78 -64.39
C ILE A 4 18.91 -20.81 -63.38
N SER A 5 19.08 -21.62 -62.30
CA SER A 5 18.15 -21.65 -61.19
C SER A 5 18.52 -20.53 -60.19
N TRP A 6 17.66 -19.55 -60.03
CA TRP A 6 17.79 -18.47 -59.09
C TRP A 6 17.20 -18.91 -57.77
N LEU A 7 18.04 -19.29 -56.81
CA LEU A 7 17.69 -19.53 -55.41
C LEU A 7 17.57 -18.18 -54.70
N LEU A 8 16.33 -17.75 -54.48
CA LEU A 8 16.00 -16.61 -53.63
C LEU A 8 16.28 -16.98 -52.15
N TRP A 9 17.34 -16.44 -51.58
CA TRP A 9 17.58 -16.50 -50.17
C TRP A 9 16.73 -15.42 -49.47
N VAL A 10 15.60 -15.86 -48.87
CA VAL A 10 14.83 -14.99 -47.98
C VAL A 10 15.49 -14.94 -46.63
N PHE A 11 16.21 -13.86 -46.36
CA PHE A 11 16.75 -13.57 -45.05
C PHE A 11 15.61 -13.10 -44.13
N ILE A 12 15.07 -14.01 -43.29
CA ILE A 12 14.12 -13.67 -42.24
C ILE A 12 14.90 -13.04 -41.12
N LEU A 13 14.89 -11.72 -41.09
CA LEU A 13 15.45 -10.90 -39.99
C LEU A 13 14.48 -11.01 -38.80
N THR A 14 14.69 -12.00 -37.93
CA THR A 14 13.94 -12.10 -36.67
C THR A 14 14.43 -10.99 -35.72
N CYS A 15 13.74 -9.86 -35.72
CA CYS A 15 13.92 -8.83 -34.73
C CYS A 15 13.48 -9.38 -33.36
N THR A 16 14.40 -9.86 -32.56
CA THR A 16 14.16 -10.19 -31.15
C THR A 16 14.04 -8.88 -30.36
N TYR A 17 12.82 -8.42 -30.15
CA TYR A 17 12.54 -7.33 -29.23
C TYR A 17 12.79 -7.84 -27.82
N SER A 18 13.98 -7.57 -27.27
CA SER A 18 14.25 -7.73 -25.86
C SER A 18 13.45 -6.68 -25.11
N THR A 19 12.29 -7.07 -24.62
CA THR A 19 11.51 -6.26 -23.68
C THR A 19 12.27 -6.20 -22.36
N TYR A 20 13.08 -5.17 -22.18
CA TYR A 20 13.62 -4.84 -20.87
C TYR A 20 12.44 -4.44 -19.97
N ALA A 21 11.95 -5.39 -19.18
CA ALA A 21 11.03 -5.08 -18.11
C ALA A 21 11.75 -4.11 -17.15
N GLN A 22 11.42 -2.85 -17.23
CA GLN A 22 11.92 -1.84 -16.29
C GLN A 22 11.56 -2.28 -14.87
N LYS A 23 12.56 -2.71 -14.10
CA LYS A 23 12.40 -3.10 -12.70
C LYS A 23 11.92 -1.86 -11.94
N LYS A 24 10.62 -1.80 -11.65
CA LYS A 24 10.02 -0.67 -10.98
C LYS A 24 10.74 -0.48 -9.64
N LYS A 25 11.32 0.69 -9.42
CA LYS A 25 12.04 1.00 -8.19
C LYS A 25 11.09 0.81 -7.01
N ALA A 26 11.51 0.04 -6.00
CA ALA A 26 10.74 -0.16 -4.79
C ALA A 26 10.44 1.18 -4.10
N PRO A 27 9.25 1.36 -3.52
CA PRO A 27 8.92 2.58 -2.81
C PRO A 27 9.85 2.78 -1.61
N VAL A 28 10.17 4.03 -1.33
CA VAL A 28 11.01 4.41 -0.19
C VAL A 28 10.15 5.18 0.79
N LEU A 29 10.11 4.72 2.04
CA LEU A 29 9.44 5.46 3.10
C LEU A 29 10.21 6.77 3.36
N ARG A 30 9.53 7.88 3.26
CA ARG A 30 10.07 9.21 3.53
C ARG A 30 9.47 9.76 4.82
N GLU A 31 10.20 10.67 5.46
CA GLU A 31 9.63 11.47 6.55
C GLU A 31 8.66 12.50 6.00
N GLY A 32 7.72 12.90 6.82
CA GLY A 32 6.72 13.93 6.49
C GLY A 32 5.30 13.45 6.62
N THR A 33 4.40 14.23 6.09
CA THR A 33 2.96 13.98 6.13
C THR A 33 2.55 13.15 4.92
N HIS A 34 1.92 12.01 5.17
CA HIS A 34 1.39 11.10 4.15
C HIS A 34 -0.14 11.09 4.16
N ASN A 35 -0.75 10.82 3.01
CA ASN A 35 -2.16 10.50 2.96
C ASN A 35 -2.41 9.15 3.63
N PHE A 36 -3.56 9.05 4.30
CA PHE A 36 -3.97 7.88 5.07
C PHE A 36 -5.47 7.64 4.88
N THR A 37 -5.87 6.41 4.56
CA THR A 37 -7.28 6.11 4.29
C THR A 37 -7.74 4.80 4.91
N LEU A 38 -9.02 4.79 5.30
CA LEU A 38 -9.83 3.59 5.50
C LEU A 38 -11.03 3.66 4.53
N GLN A 39 -11.27 2.59 3.76
CA GLN A 39 -12.30 2.59 2.70
C GLN A 39 -13.71 2.94 3.21
N TRP A 40 -14.06 2.55 4.43
CA TRP A 40 -15.37 2.82 5.02
C TRP A 40 -15.63 4.32 5.24
N ILE A 41 -14.57 5.12 5.35
CA ILE A 41 -14.69 6.57 5.52
C ILE A 41 -14.70 7.26 4.17
N SER A 42 -13.60 7.25 3.45
CA SER A 42 -13.49 7.81 2.10
C SER A 42 -12.14 7.49 1.47
N TRP A 43 -12.15 7.20 0.16
CA TRP A 43 -10.94 7.16 -0.66
C TRP A 43 -10.52 8.55 -1.15
N ASP A 44 -11.50 9.43 -1.39
CA ASP A 44 -11.29 10.72 -2.07
C ASP A 44 -10.92 11.85 -1.10
N LYS A 45 -11.23 11.66 0.18
CA LYS A 45 -10.91 12.61 1.26
C LYS A 45 -9.97 11.96 2.28
N PRO A 46 -8.69 11.79 1.93
CA PRO A 46 -7.74 11.13 2.83
C PRO A 46 -7.50 11.95 4.09
N GLY A 47 -7.33 11.25 5.19
CA GLY A 47 -6.71 11.79 6.38
C GLY A 47 -5.19 11.94 6.21
N LYS A 48 -4.52 12.25 7.29
CA LYS A 48 -3.08 12.48 7.31
C LYS A 48 -2.42 11.72 8.44
N VAL A 49 -1.22 11.21 8.16
CA VAL A 49 -0.31 10.68 9.17
C VAL A 49 1.04 11.37 9.04
N ASP A 50 1.65 11.69 10.17
CA ASP A 50 3.01 12.18 10.24
C ASP A 50 3.96 11.02 10.51
N ILE A 51 4.97 10.90 9.67
CA ILE A 51 6.02 9.89 9.77
C ILE A 51 7.34 10.60 10.05
N ARG A 52 7.98 10.24 11.17
CA ARG A 52 9.24 10.84 11.61
C ARG A 52 10.28 9.77 11.88
N LYS A 53 11.48 9.97 11.39
CA LYS A 53 12.59 9.05 11.56
C LYS A 53 13.03 9.00 13.01
N LYS A 54 13.14 7.81 13.57
CA LYS A 54 13.65 7.56 14.91
C LYS A 54 15.11 7.08 14.88
N ASN A 55 15.43 6.20 13.92
CA ASN A 55 16.79 5.70 13.68
C ASN A 55 16.93 5.20 12.23
N LYS A 56 17.97 4.43 11.90
CA LYS A 56 18.29 4.01 10.54
C LYS A 56 17.14 3.36 9.77
N SER A 57 16.32 2.53 10.43
CA SER A 57 15.25 1.74 9.80
C SER A 57 13.89 1.86 10.49
N THR A 58 13.79 2.65 11.56
CA THR A 58 12.58 2.79 12.38
C THR A 58 12.10 4.22 12.35
N TYR A 59 10.78 4.37 12.25
CA TYR A 59 10.07 5.64 12.22
C TYR A 59 8.95 5.62 13.25
N THR A 60 8.53 6.77 13.74
CA THR A 60 7.23 6.92 14.41
C THR A 60 6.19 7.25 13.37
N ILE A 61 4.96 6.79 13.59
CA ILE A 61 3.79 7.17 12.79
C ILE A 61 2.65 7.55 13.73
N LYS A 62 1.98 8.65 13.42
CA LYS A 62 0.80 9.09 14.13
C LYS A 62 -0.10 9.91 13.22
N GLY A 63 -1.41 9.66 13.29
CA GLY A 63 -2.38 10.46 12.56
C GLY A 63 -3.74 9.80 12.47
N GLU A 64 -4.60 10.38 11.62
CA GLU A 64 -5.99 9.97 11.52
C GLU A 64 -6.63 10.33 10.19
N GLN A 65 -7.76 9.68 9.90
CA GLN A 65 -8.78 10.14 8.97
C GLN A 65 -10.10 10.23 9.72
N ARG A 66 -10.83 11.32 9.54
CA ARG A 66 -12.16 11.53 10.09
C ARG A 66 -13.15 11.90 9.00
N ASP A 67 -14.36 11.42 9.14
CA ASP A 67 -15.48 11.91 8.35
C ASP A 67 -15.94 13.26 8.93
N ALA A 68 -16.18 14.24 8.05
CA ALA A 68 -16.65 15.56 8.45
C ALA A 68 -18.15 15.60 8.83
N GLN A 69 -18.91 14.56 8.48
CA GLN A 69 -20.38 14.53 8.61
C GLN A 69 -20.87 13.47 9.62
N SER A 70 -19.96 12.64 10.14
CA SER A 70 -20.28 11.58 11.09
C SER A 70 -19.18 11.44 12.14
N ASN A 71 -19.36 10.50 13.07
CA ASN A 71 -18.31 10.17 14.06
C ASN A 71 -17.29 9.15 13.55
N ASN A 72 -17.36 8.76 12.28
CA ASN A 72 -16.49 7.76 11.71
C ASN A 72 -15.04 8.22 11.67
N PHE A 73 -14.13 7.36 12.08
CA PHE A 73 -12.70 7.67 12.07
C PHE A 73 -11.84 6.41 11.97
N VAL A 74 -10.59 6.61 11.59
CA VAL A 74 -9.48 5.70 11.84
C VAL A 74 -8.30 6.47 12.35
N THR A 75 -7.62 5.94 13.36
CA THR A 75 -6.36 6.49 13.89
C THR A 75 -5.27 5.43 13.86
N ILE A 76 -4.03 5.87 13.77
CA ILE A 76 -2.84 5.02 13.89
C ILE A 76 -1.82 5.72 14.78
N ASP A 77 -1.24 5.00 15.73
CA ASP A 77 -0.19 5.51 16.61
C ASP A 77 0.79 4.39 16.95
N GLY A 78 2.08 4.58 16.63
CA GLY A 78 3.09 3.57 16.88
C GLY A 78 4.41 3.80 16.16
N THR A 79 5.05 2.69 15.78
CA THR A 79 6.32 2.70 15.07
C THR A 79 6.23 1.87 13.79
N LEU A 80 6.96 2.31 12.76
CA LEU A 80 7.18 1.61 11.50
C LEU A 80 8.64 1.18 11.41
N LYS A 81 8.87 -0.08 11.11
CA LYS A 81 10.20 -0.61 10.74
C LYS A 81 10.17 -0.92 9.25
N VAL A 82 11.12 -0.40 8.50
CA VAL A 82 11.31 -0.78 7.09
C VAL A 82 11.95 -2.16 7.04
N ALA A 83 11.17 -3.16 6.65
CA ALA A 83 11.64 -4.55 6.48
C ALA A 83 12.24 -4.76 5.09
N SER A 84 11.61 -4.16 4.07
CA SER A 84 12.10 -4.16 2.68
C SER A 84 11.62 -2.92 1.94
N GLY A 85 11.97 -2.77 0.66
CA GLY A 85 11.44 -1.69 -0.17
C GLY A 85 9.93 -1.73 -0.38
N SER A 86 9.27 -2.86 -0.15
CA SER A 86 7.82 -3.04 -0.32
C SER A 86 7.09 -3.38 0.97
N GLU A 87 7.79 -3.51 2.09
CA GLU A 87 7.20 -3.96 3.36
C GLU A 87 7.60 -3.06 4.53
N LEU A 88 6.59 -2.61 5.26
CA LEU A 88 6.73 -1.95 6.55
C LEU A 88 6.09 -2.83 7.63
N ILE A 89 6.76 -2.98 8.75
CA ILE A 89 6.24 -3.62 9.95
C ILE A 89 5.82 -2.52 10.91
N PHE A 90 4.55 -2.43 11.20
CA PHE A 90 3.96 -1.51 12.18
C PHE A 90 3.83 -2.19 13.53
N THR A 91 4.20 -1.53 14.60
CA THR A 91 3.92 -1.96 15.97
C THR A 91 3.30 -0.79 16.73
N GLY A 92 2.07 -0.98 17.19
CA GLY A 92 1.32 0.08 17.83
C GLY A 92 -0.18 -0.22 17.88
N THR A 93 -0.98 0.82 17.88
CA THR A 93 -2.44 0.75 17.98
C THR A 93 -3.09 1.38 16.75
N ILE A 94 -4.05 0.66 16.17
CA ILE A 94 -4.99 1.13 15.17
C ILE A 94 -6.36 1.14 15.83
N ARG A 95 -7.07 2.27 15.75
CA ARG A 95 -8.44 2.41 16.25
C ARG A 95 -9.33 2.85 15.10
N SER A 96 -10.47 2.21 14.93
CA SER A 96 -11.44 2.59 13.91
C SER A 96 -12.86 2.55 14.46
N LEU A 97 -13.69 3.44 13.96
CA LEU A 97 -15.11 3.46 14.21
C LEU A 97 -15.83 3.74 12.89
N TYR A 98 -16.77 2.92 12.56
CA TYR A 98 -17.71 3.13 11.47
C TYR A 98 -19.08 2.64 11.93
N GLU A 99 -20.09 3.50 11.84
CA GLU A 99 -21.42 3.31 12.45
C GLU A 99 -22.10 1.99 12.06
N SER A 100 -21.86 1.50 10.84
CA SER A 100 -22.46 0.27 10.31
C SER A 100 -21.58 -0.98 10.48
N ILE A 101 -20.43 -0.85 11.10
CA ILE A 101 -19.46 -1.95 11.31
C ILE A 101 -19.27 -2.15 12.82
N ASN A 102 -19.10 -3.39 13.25
CA ASN A 102 -18.92 -3.75 14.66
C ASN A 102 -20.05 -3.20 15.56
N GLN A 103 -21.28 -3.21 15.02
CA GLN A 103 -22.48 -2.66 15.72
C GLN A 103 -22.31 -1.18 16.13
N GLY A 104 -21.51 -0.41 15.41
CA GLY A 104 -21.19 0.97 15.75
C GLY A 104 -20.21 1.12 16.92
N ASN A 105 -19.58 0.04 17.38
CA ASN A 105 -18.58 0.10 18.43
C ASN A 105 -17.19 0.34 17.86
N GLU A 106 -16.37 1.00 18.64
CA GLU A 106 -14.97 1.20 18.29
C GLU A 106 -14.21 -0.13 18.24
N CYS A 107 -13.43 -0.32 17.18
CA CYS A 107 -12.49 -1.43 17.02
C CYS A 107 -11.09 -0.95 17.42
N VAL A 108 -10.51 -1.54 18.45
CA VAL A 108 -9.15 -1.24 18.92
C VAL A 108 -8.26 -2.45 18.71
N ARG A 109 -7.24 -2.29 17.86
CA ARG A 109 -6.29 -3.34 17.52
C ARG A 109 -4.89 -2.89 17.90
N THR A 110 -4.30 -3.55 18.91
CA THR A 110 -2.93 -3.28 19.35
C THR A 110 -2.06 -4.49 19.09
N GLY A 111 -0.93 -4.31 18.42
CA GLY A 111 -0.04 -5.41 18.04
C GLY A 111 0.99 -5.04 17.01
N THR A 112 1.46 -6.08 16.31
CA THR A 112 2.37 -5.95 15.17
C THR A 112 1.64 -6.36 13.90
N TYR A 113 1.75 -5.51 12.87
CA TYR A 113 1.01 -5.61 11.61
C TYR A 113 1.93 -5.33 10.43
N HIS A 114 1.57 -5.84 9.25
CA HIS A 114 2.33 -5.70 8.02
C HIS A 114 1.62 -4.78 7.04
N PHE A 115 2.35 -3.82 6.50
CA PHE A 115 1.89 -2.97 5.41
C PHE A 115 2.68 -3.29 4.15
N LEU A 116 2.01 -3.74 3.08
CA LEU A 116 2.67 -4.13 1.83
C LEU A 116 2.29 -3.23 0.66
N ALA A 117 3.32 -2.85 -0.11
CA ALA A 117 3.16 -2.24 -1.43
C ALA A 117 3.25 -3.33 -2.50
N LYS A 118 2.14 -3.64 -3.18
CA LYS A 118 2.06 -4.69 -4.19
C LYS A 118 1.79 -4.11 -5.58
N GLY A 119 2.52 -4.63 -6.58
CA GLY A 119 2.29 -4.29 -7.99
C GLY A 119 2.45 -2.80 -8.30
N ALA A 120 1.44 -2.20 -8.96
CA ALA A 120 1.44 -0.80 -9.37
C ALA A 120 0.90 0.18 -8.34
N ARG A 121 0.52 -0.30 -7.16
CA ARG A 121 -0.03 0.53 -6.09
C ARG A 121 0.96 1.62 -5.65
N LYS A 122 0.42 2.76 -5.27
CA LYS A 122 1.19 3.90 -4.75
C LYS A 122 0.97 4.09 -3.24
N TYR A 123 0.73 2.99 -2.54
CA TYR A 123 0.50 2.93 -1.11
C TYR A 123 0.94 1.59 -0.53
N TRP A 124 1.22 1.57 0.76
CA TRP A 124 1.34 0.36 1.56
C TRP A 124 -0.02 0.07 2.19
N ARG A 125 -0.53 -1.15 2.01
CA ARG A 125 -1.81 -1.62 2.58
C ARG A 125 -1.58 -2.56 3.74
N LEU A 126 -2.32 -2.34 4.83
CA LEU A 126 -2.43 -3.28 5.95
C LEU A 126 -2.79 -4.68 5.45
N GLN A 127 -2.12 -5.73 5.95
CA GLN A 127 -2.36 -7.10 5.54
C GLN A 127 -3.28 -7.86 6.50
N GLU A 128 -3.21 -7.58 7.78
CA GLU A 128 -4.13 -8.09 8.80
C GLU A 128 -5.42 -7.27 8.76
N MET A 129 -6.23 -7.54 7.72
CA MET A 129 -7.36 -6.69 7.33
C MET A 129 -8.63 -6.96 8.13
N GLU A 130 -8.70 -8.06 8.89
CA GLU A 130 -9.92 -8.42 9.62
C GLU A 130 -10.28 -7.35 10.65
N ASN A 131 -11.56 -6.93 10.63
CA ASN A 131 -12.13 -5.98 11.58
C ASN A 131 -12.59 -6.70 12.85
N CYS A 132 -12.86 -5.94 13.93
CA CYS A 132 -13.40 -6.47 15.19
C CYS A 132 -14.81 -7.08 15.06
N GLU A 133 -15.55 -6.78 14.00
CA GLU A 133 -16.84 -7.42 13.74
C GLU A 133 -16.70 -8.91 13.44
N GLY A 134 -15.54 -9.35 12.91
CA GLY A 134 -15.36 -10.70 12.40
C GLY A 134 -16.11 -10.92 11.06
N ASN A 135 -16.55 -12.15 10.79
CA ASN A 135 -17.36 -12.52 9.62
C ASN A 135 -16.80 -12.06 8.27
N ASN A 136 -15.45 -12.03 8.13
CA ASN A 136 -14.74 -11.57 6.94
C ASN A 136 -14.94 -10.07 6.60
N VAL A 137 -15.39 -9.24 7.54
CA VAL A 137 -15.37 -7.79 7.36
C VAL A 137 -13.95 -7.31 7.39
N THR A 138 -13.53 -6.63 6.33
CA THR A 138 -12.13 -6.25 6.11
C THR A 138 -11.95 -4.74 6.09
N ASP A 139 -10.91 -4.28 6.77
CA ASP A 139 -10.45 -2.90 6.76
C ASP A 139 -9.30 -2.73 5.77
N TYR A 140 -9.53 -1.99 4.68
CA TYR A 140 -8.46 -1.55 3.78
C TYR A 140 -7.88 -0.24 4.30
N ILE A 141 -6.80 -0.36 5.08
CA ILE A 141 -6.06 0.78 5.63
C ILE A 141 -4.81 0.98 4.80
N ASP A 142 -4.66 2.17 4.21
CA ASP A 142 -3.61 2.52 3.28
C ASP A 142 -2.80 3.73 3.75
N ILE A 143 -1.47 3.62 3.66
CA ILE A 143 -0.51 4.71 3.81
C ILE A 143 0.05 5.00 2.43
N TYR A 144 -0.18 6.20 1.90
CA TYR A 144 0.24 6.56 0.54
C TYR A 144 1.70 7.01 0.50
N PHE A 145 2.34 6.77 -0.63
CA PHE A 145 3.67 7.31 -0.90
C PHE A 145 3.61 8.84 -1.07
N ASN A 146 4.70 9.53 -0.73
CA ASN A 146 4.92 10.95 -1.01
C ASN A 146 5.83 11.10 -2.22
#